data_09abd964e07b345409a2ab82f32d5933
#
_entry.id   09abd964e07b345409a2ab82f32d5933
#
_cell.length_a   1.000
_cell.length_b   1.000
_cell.length_c   1.000
_cell.angle_alpha   90.00
_cell.angle_beta   90.00
_cell.angle_gamma   90.00
#
_symmetry.space_group_name_H-M   'P 1'
#
loop_
_entity.id
_entity.type
_entity.pdbx_description
1 polymer ?
#
loop_
_entity_poly.entity_id
_entity_poly.type
_entity_poly.pdbx_seq_one_letter_code
_entity_poly.pdbx_strand_id
1 'polypeptide(L)'
;TLRGPRGGMILCNQEAADKYNFNKAIFPGIQGGPLMHVIAAKAVCFKEALQPEFKVYQQNIIDNAQALCKGLMNRGIRIVSGGTDNHLMLVDLTNFDQTGKAVEKLLDSVNITCNKNTIPNDPKSPFVTSGVRLGTPAVTSRGFNTGDMEQIAEAIAMMIKEGEPAADRAR
;
A
#
# COMPACT_ATOMS: atom_id res chain seq x y z
N THR A 1 -4.36 8.18 0.29
CA THR A 1 -4.14 7.74 1.66
C THR A 1 -3.90 8.90 2.59
N LEU A 2 -4.68 8.96 3.65
CA LEU A 2 -4.55 9.96 4.70
C LEU A 2 -3.24 9.71 5.47
N ARG A 3 -2.34 10.65 5.56
CA ARG A 3 -1.09 10.57 6.32
C ARG A 3 -1.32 10.99 7.77
N GLY A 4 -2.14 10.22 8.50
CA GLY A 4 -2.55 10.51 9.86
C GLY A 4 -2.24 9.38 10.85
N PRO A 5 -2.66 9.52 12.11
CA PRO A 5 -2.46 8.51 13.13
C PRO A 5 -3.32 7.28 12.83
N ARG A 6 -2.89 6.13 13.34
CA ARG A 6 -3.71 4.91 13.30
C ARG A 6 -4.94 5.08 14.18
N GLY A 7 -6.10 4.69 13.65
CA GLY A 7 -7.36 4.74 14.38
C GLY A 7 -8.55 4.52 13.46
N GLY A 8 -9.71 4.33 14.06
CA GLY A 8 -10.97 4.20 13.36
C GLY A 8 -11.82 5.47 13.46
N MET A 9 -12.87 5.52 12.65
CA MET A 9 -13.91 6.52 12.70
C MET A 9 -15.24 5.87 12.26
N ILE A 10 -16.31 6.19 12.95
CA ILE A 10 -17.66 5.78 12.57
C ILE A 10 -18.40 7.02 12.10
N LEU A 11 -18.89 6.97 10.87
CA LEU A 11 -19.76 8.00 10.29
C LEU A 11 -21.14 7.41 10.07
N CYS A 12 -22.18 8.14 10.47
CA CYS A 12 -23.57 7.72 10.29
C CYS A 12 -24.48 8.93 10.10
N ASN A 13 -25.66 8.71 9.54
CA ASN A 13 -26.73 9.69 9.54
C ASN A 13 -27.43 9.75 10.89
N GLN A 14 -28.30 10.76 11.08
CA GLN A 14 -29.00 10.98 12.35
C GLN A 14 -29.89 9.78 12.73
N GLU A 15 -30.62 9.21 11.77
CA GLU A 15 -31.47 8.04 12.01
C GLU A 15 -30.70 6.85 12.59
N ALA A 16 -29.54 6.54 12.02
CA ALA A 16 -28.69 5.47 12.53
C ALA A 16 -28.09 5.80 13.90
N ALA A 17 -27.72 7.07 14.15
CA ALA A 17 -27.22 7.51 15.45
C ALA A 17 -28.27 7.31 16.55
N ASP A 18 -29.50 7.69 16.28
CA ASP A 18 -30.62 7.56 17.23
C ASP A 18 -30.97 6.10 17.51
N LYS A 19 -30.96 5.27 16.47
CA LYS A 19 -31.31 3.86 16.54
C LYS A 19 -30.26 3.01 17.26
N TYR A 20 -29.01 3.21 17.00
CA TYR A 20 -27.93 2.28 17.41
C TYR A 20 -27.07 2.77 18.57
N ASN A 21 -27.19 4.03 19.00
CA ASN A 21 -26.47 4.61 20.13
C ASN A 21 -24.95 4.27 20.12
N PHE A 22 -24.27 4.59 19.02
CA PHE A 22 -22.85 4.25 18.81
C PHE A 22 -21.93 4.77 19.92
N ASN A 23 -22.22 5.96 20.48
CA ASN A 23 -21.40 6.53 21.54
C ASN A 23 -21.36 5.61 22.78
N LYS A 24 -22.50 5.06 23.18
CA LYS A 24 -22.58 4.13 24.32
C LYS A 24 -21.96 2.78 23.97
N ALA A 25 -22.08 2.32 22.74
CA ALA A 25 -21.46 1.08 22.28
C ALA A 25 -19.92 1.18 22.32
N ILE A 26 -19.38 2.34 21.97
CA ILE A 26 -17.95 2.58 22.05
C ILE A 26 -17.50 2.77 23.50
N PHE A 27 -18.09 3.74 24.22
CA PHE A 27 -17.76 4.02 25.61
C PHE A 27 -19.02 4.07 26.48
N PRO A 28 -19.10 3.27 27.54
CA PRO A 28 -18.08 2.35 28.06
C PRO A 28 -18.14 0.92 27.49
N GLY A 29 -18.84 0.69 26.36
CA GLY A 29 -19.12 -0.65 25.84
C GLY A 29 -17.87 -1.47 25.54
N ILE A 30 -17.04 -1.02 24.60
CA ILE A 30 -15.84 -1.75 24.14
C ILE A 30 -14.54 -1.00 24.32
N GLN A 31 -14.56 0.30 24.61
CA GLN A 31 -13.38 1.15 24.81
C GLN A 31 -13.45 1.89 26.15
N GLY A 32 -12.30 2.40 26.59
CA GLY A 32 -12.16 3.25 27.77
C GLY A 32 -11.93 4.72 27.39
N GLY A 33 -11.14 5.43 28.18
CA GLY A 33 -10.84 6.83 27.97
C GLY A 33 -10.22 7.09 26.59
N PRO A 34 -10.61 8.18 25.91
CA PRO A 34 -10.12 8.47 24.56
C PRO A 34 -8.66 8.93 24.59
N LEU A 35 -7.93 8.55 23.54
CA LEU A 35 -6.56 9.01 23.31
C LEU A 35 -6.59 10.39 22.64
N MET A 36 -6.58 11.47 23.43
CA MET A 36 -6.76 12.83 22.94
C MET A 36 -5.68 13.27 21.98
N HIS A 37 -4.44 12.82 22.14
CA HIS A 37 -3.35 13.08 21.21
C HIS A 37 -3.62 12.47 19.83
N VAL A 38 -4.23 11.28 19.75
CA VAL A 38 -4.67 10.66 18.48
C VAL A 38 -5.80 11.47 17.84
N ILE A 39 -6.76 11.95 18.63
CA ILE A 39 -7.88 12.77 18.14
C ILE A 39 -7.33 14.10 17.58
N ALA A 40 -6.42 14.76 18.28
CA ALA A 40 -5.76 15.98 17.82
C ALA A 40 -4.99 15.74 16.51
N ALA A 41 -4.24 14.64 16.42
CA ALA A 41 -3.52 14.27 15.21
C ALA A 41 -4.46 13.97 14.02
N LYS A 42 -5.63 13.36 14.28
CA LYS A 42 -6.68 13.20 13.24
C LYS A 42 -7.19 14.55 12.74
N ALA A 43 -7.41 15.53 13.63
CA ALA A 43 -7.87 16.86 13.24
C ALA A 43 -6.86 17.55 12.31
N VAL A 44 -5.56 17.48 12.62
CA VAL A 44 -4.50 18.00 11.75
C VAL A 44 -4.50 17.29 10.39
N CYS A 45 -4.54 15.96 10.40
CA CYS A 45 -4.57 15.15 9.18
C CYS A 45 -5.77 15.53 8.27
N PHE A 46 -6.94 15.70 8.83
CA PHE A 46 -8.14 16.08 8.07
C PHE A 46 -8.06 17.50 7.54
N LYS A 47 -7.49 18.43 8.32
CA LYS A 47 -7.26 19.81 7.86
C LYS A 47 -6.31 19.85 6.66
N GLU A 48 -5.24 19.06 6.67
CA GLU A 48 -4.33 18.89 5.53
C GLU A 48 -5.06 18.28 4.33
N ALA A 49 -5.88 17.25 4.55
CA ALA A 49 -6.63 16.58 3.50
C ALA A 49 -7.70 17.45 2.83
N LEU A 50 -8.13 18.53 3.47
CA LEU A 50 -9.05 19.52 2.91
C LEU A 50 -8.36 20.54 1.98
N GLN A 51 -7.03 20.61 1.95
CA GLN A 51 -6.30 21.54 1.12
C GLN A 51 -6.30 21.11 -0.35
N PRO A 52 -6.29 22.06 -1.31
CA PRO A 52 -6.23 21.75 -2.74
C PRO A 52 -5.03 20.88 -3.13
N GLU A 53 -3.88 21.11 -2.52
CA GLU A 53 -2.63 20.39 -2.75
C GLU A 53 -2.75 18.89 -2.43
N PHE A 54 -3.65 18.54 -1.51
CA PHE A 54 -3.88 17.15 -1.18
C PHE A 54 -4.52 16.38 -2.35
N LYS A 55 -5.36 17.03 -3.16
CA LYS A 55 -5.92 16.42 -4.39
C LYS A 55 -4.82 16.14 -5.40
N VAL A 56 -3.88 17.06 -5.57
CA VAL A 56 -2.71 16.89 -6.45
C VAL A 56 -1.87 15.71 -5.96
N TYR A 57 -1.59 15.65 -4.67
CA TYR A 57 -0.87 14.54 -4.06
C TYR A 57 -1.57 13.18 -4.31
N GLN A 58 -2.89 13.10 -4.14
CA GLN A 58 -3.65 11.88 -4.38
C GLN A 58 -3.62 11.48 -5.86
N GLN A 59 -3.71 12.43 -6.79
CA GLN A 59 -3.59 12.14 -8.21
C GLN A 59 -2.20 11.61 -8.55
N ASN A 60 -1.14 12.23 -8.04
CA ASN A 60 0.23 11.77 -8.24
C ASN A 60 0.45 10.33 -7.69
N ILE A 61 -0.22 9.96 -6.60
CA ILE A 61 -0.18 8.57 -6.10
C ILE A 61 -0.74 7.59 -7.13
N ILE A 62 -1.88 7.92 -7.72
CA ILE A 62 -2.54 7.07 -8.73
C ILE A 62 -1.69 6.99 -9.99
N ASP A 63 -1.19 8.12 -10.48
CA ASP A 63 -0.34 8.19 -11.67
C ASP A 63 0.94 7.37 -11.48
N ASN A 64 1.58 7.50 -10.33
CA ASN A 64 2.75 6.69 -9.96
C ASN A 64 2.42 5.20 -9.87
N ALA A 65 1.27 4.85 -9.28
CA ALA A 65 0.85 3.45 -9.19
C ALA A 65 0.61 2.84 -10.56
N GLN A 66 -0.04 3.56 -11.47
CA GLN A 66 -0.26 3.12 -12.83
C GLN A 66 1.05 2.99 -13.62
N ALA A 67 1.98 3.95 -13.46
CA ALA A 67 3.29 3.91 -14.09
C ALA A 67 4.11 2.71 -13.61
N LEU A 68 4.19 2.50 -12.30
CA LEU A 68 4.87 1.34 -11.70
C LEU A 68 4.25 0.02 -12.17
N CYS A 69 2.93 -0.08 -12.14
CA CYS A 69 2.18 -1.25 -12.59
C CYS A 69 2.49 -1.57 -14.07
N LYS A 70 2.41 -0.58 -14.96
CA LYS A 70 2.73 -0.72 -16.37
C LYS A 70 4.19 -1.11 -16.59
N GLY A 71 5.12 -0.48 -15.87
CA GLY A 71 6.55 -0.80 -15.94
C GLY A 71 6.86 -2.25 -15.56
N LEU A 72 6.20 -2.76 -14.52
CA LEU A 72 6.30 -4.16 -14.10
C LEU A 72 5.71 -5.12 -15.15
N MET A 73 4.51 -4.82 -15.65
CA MET A 73 3.83 -5.64 -16.66
C MET A 73 4.63 -5.70 -17.98
N ASN A 74 5.22 -4.59 -18.42
CA ASN A 74 6.09 -4.54 -19.59
C ASN A 74 7.33 -5.45 -19.45
N ARG A 75 7.73 -5.73 -18.21
CA ARG A 75 8.84 -6.64 -17.87
C ARG A 75 8.37 -8.07 -17.57
N GLY A 76 7.11 -8.39 -17.89
CA GLY A 76 6.53 -9.72 -17.73
C GLY A 76 6.21 -10.10 -16.29
N ILE A 77 6.13 -9.12 -15.37
CA ILE A 77 5.65 -9.35 -14.01
C ILE A 77 4.12 -9.32 -14.03
N ARG A 78 3.50 -10.35 -13.53
CA ARG A 78 2.05 -10.47 -13.49
C ARG A 78 1.46 -9.66 -12.34
N ILE A 79 0.49 -8.80 -12.67
CA ILE A 79 -0.29 -8.05 -11.68
C ILE A 79 -1.68 -8.68 -11.58
N VAL A 80 -2.12 -8.98 -10.37
CA VAL A 80 -3.50 -9.43 -10.12
C VAL A 80 -4.45 -8.35 -10.62
N SER A 81 -5.56 -8.74 -11.24
CA SER A 81 -6.52 -7.86 -11.96
C SER A 81 -5.98 -7.12 -13.21
N GLY A 82 -4.74 -7.38 -13.62
CA GLY A 82 -4.20 -6.80 -14.87
C GLY A 82 -3.93 -5.29 -14.82
N GLY A 83 -3.90 -4.70 -13.62
CA GLY A 83 -3.68 -3.26 -13.46
C GLY A 83 -4.01 -2.76 -12.06
N THR A 84 -4.06 -1.43 -11.92
CA THR A 84 -4.52 -0.75 -10.71
C THR A 84 -5.21 0.57 -11.04
N ASP A 85 -6.24 0.90 -10.27
CA ASP A 85 -6.96 2.19 -10.30
C ASP A 85 -6.83 2.97 -8.98
N ASN A 86 -5.99 2.46 -8.06
CA ASN A 86 -5.77 3.05 -6.75
C ASN A 86 -4.26 3.14 -6.43
N HIS A 87 -3.90 3.19 -5.16
CA HIS A 87 -2.53 3.37 -4.66
C HIS A 87 -1.75 2.07 -4.48
N LEU A 88 -2.37 0.91 -4.69
CA LEU A 88 -1.80 -0.42 -4.44
C LEU A 88 -1.82 -1.27 -5.71
N MET A 89 -0.92 -2.24 -5.77
CA MET A 89 -0.95 -3.35 -6.71
C MET A 89 -0.51 -4.63 -6.01
N LEU A 90 -1.05 -5.76 -6.47
CA LEU A 90 -0.69 -7.08 -5.99
C LEU A 90 0.05 -7.82 -7.10
N VAL A 91 1.31 -8.11 -6.86
CA VAL A 91 2.17 -8.88 -7.77
C VAL A 91 1.93 -10.36 -7.54
N ASP A 92 1.71 -11.09 -8.61
CA ASP A 92 1.59 -12.55 -8.62
C ASP A 92 2.93 -13.18 -9.05
N LEU A 93 3.50 -13.98 -8.16
CA LEU A 93 4.79 -14.63 -8.32
C LEU A 93 4.69 -16.09 -8.78
N THR A 94 3.49 -16.60 -9.08
CA THR A 94 3.28 -18.02 -9.42
C THR A 94 4.04 -18.46 -10.67
N ASN A 95 4.38 -17.55 -11.57
CA ASN A 95 5.16 -17.82 -12.78
C ASN A 95 6.69 -17.80 -12.53
N PHE A 96 7.11 -17.52 -11.30
CA PHE A 96 8.51 -17.49 -10.89
C PHE A 96 8.74 -18.54 -9.80
N ASP A 97 9.94 -19.10 -9.74
CA ASP A 97 10.31 -20.02 -8.65
C ASP A 97 10.65 -19.23 -7.38
N GLN A 98 9.69 -18.37 -6.97
CA GLN A 98 9.82 -17.46 -5.83
C GLN A 98 8.58 -17.52 -4.94
N THR A 99 8.76 -17.18 -3.68
CA THR A 99 7.65 -16.98 -2.73
C THR A 99 7.52 -15.52 -2.34
N GLY A 100 6.33 -15.10 -1.90
CA GLY A 100 6.15 -13.75 -1.38
C GLY A 100 7.11 -13.42 -0.25
N LYS A 101 7.35 -14.39 0.66
CA LYS A 101 8.32 -14.25 1.76
C LYS A 101 9.77 -14.07 1.28
N ALA A 102 10.18 -14.79 0.23
CA ALA A 102 11.52 -14.67 -0.32
C ALA A 102 11.71 -13.32 -1.00
N VAL A 103 10.76 -12.92 -1.86
CA VAL A 103 10.81 -11.64 -2.57
C VAL A 103 10.72 -10.45 -1.62
N GLU A 104 9.90 -10.51 -0.56
CA GLU A 104 9.86 -9.48 0.49
C GLU A 104 11.26 -9.22 1.08
N LYS A 105 11.97 -10.28 1.49
CA LYS A 105 13.33 -10.16 2.02
C LYS A 105 14.35 -9.67 0.99
N LEU A 106 14.21 -10.16 -0.24
CA LEU A 106 15.10 -9.81 -1.34
C LEU A 106 14.99 -8.32 -1.70
N LEU A 107 13.77 -7.78 -1.78
CA LEU A 107 13.54 -6.36 -2.02
C LEU A 107 13.98 -5.50 -0.84
N ASP A 108 13.79 -5.97 0.39
CA ASP A 108 14.27 -5.26 1.59
C ASP A 108 15.80 -5.10 1.60
N SER A 109 16.55 -6.08 1.07
CA SER A 109 18.00 -6.02 0.97
C SER A 109 18.53 -4.91 0.04
N VAL A 110 17.69 -4.41 -0.85
CA VAL A 110 17.96 -3.27 -1.75
C VAL A 110 17.12 -2.02 -1.38
N ASN A 111 16.65 -1.94 -0.14
CA ASN A 111 15.86 -0.83 0.41
C ASN A 111 14.51 -0.58 -0.29
N ILE A 112 13.94 -1.59 -0.92
CA ILE A 112 12.59 -1.56 -1.48
C ILE A 112 11.65 -2.26 -0.51
N THR A 113 10.94 -1.49 0.30
CA THR A 113 10.00 -2.03 1.29
C THR A 113 8.68 -2.45 0.64
N CYS A 114 8.32 -3.70 0.82
CA CYS A 114 7.02 -4.25 0.45
C CYS A 114 6.54 -5.22 1.54
N ASN A 115 5.42 -5.87 1.33
CA ASN A 115 5.02 -6.98 2.19
C ASN A 115 4.54 -8.16 1.35
N LYS A 116 4.86 -9.39 1.83
CA LYS A 116 4.25 -10.59 1.29
C LYS A 116 2.74 -10.52 1.42
N ASN A 117 2.03 -11.04 0.45
CA ASN A 117 0.57 -11.02 0.40
C ASN A 117 0.05 -12.25 -0.33
N THR A 118 -1.05 -12.83 0.17
CA THR A 118 -1.74 -13.88 -0.58
C THR A 118 -2.36 -13.31 -1.84
N ILE A 119 -2.40 -14.14 -2.87
CA ILE A 119 -3.14 -13.87 -4.11
C ILE A 119 -4.49 -14.61 -4.07
N PRO A 120 -5.44 -14.29 -4.95
CA PRO A 120 -6.67 -15.06 -5.09
C PRO A 120 -6.37 -16.53 -5.37
N ASN A 121 -7.00 -17.43 -4.60
CA ASN A 121 -6.76 -18.88 -4.66
C ASN A 121 -5.28 -19.29 -4.45
N ASP A 122 -4.59 -18.61 -3.56
CA ASP A 122 -3.17 -18.84 -3.29
C ASP A 122 -2.90 -20.30 -2.91
N PRO A 123 -2.02 -21.02 -3.63
CA PRO A 123 -1.68 -22.40 -3.29
C PRO A 123 -0.78 -22.53 -2.06
N LYS A 124 -0.20 -21.44 -1.56
CA LYS A 124 0.70 -21.40 -0.41
C LYS A 124 0.01 -20.88 0.85
N SER A 125 0.57 -21.22 2.00
CA SER A 125 0.05 -20.74 3.28
C SER A 125 0.20 -19.21 3.43
N PRO A 126 -0.62 -18.54 4.27
CA PRO A 126 -0.49 -17.12 4.54
C PRO A 126 0.86 -16.68 5.13
N PHE A 127 1.64 -17.61 5.66
CA PHE A 127 2.98 -17.33 6.19
C PHE A 127 4.08 -17.30 5.11
N VAL A 128 3.80 -17.86 3.93
CA VAL A 128 4.73 -17.96 2.80
C VAL A 128 4.30 -17.08 1.64
N THR A 129 3.05 -17.22 1.20
CA THR A 129 2.35 -16.52 0.12
C THR A 129 2.96 -16.69 -1.28
N SER A 130 2.16 -16.42 -2.30
CA SER A 130 2.60 -16.42 -3.70
C SER A 130 2.62 -15.02 -4.31
N GLY A 131 2.48 -13.98 -3.50
CA GLY A 131 2.51 -12.60 -3.97
C GLY A 131 3.18 -11.62 -3.03
N VAL A 132 3.40 -10.42 -3.53
CA VAL A 132 3.82 -9.24 -2.76
C VAL A 132 2.94 -8.06 -3.10
N ARG A 133 2.70 -7.20 -2.12
CA ARG A 133 1.92 -5.97 -2.27
C ARG A 133 2.86 -4.78 -2.33
N LEU A 134 2.69 -3.97 -3.37
CA LEU A 134 3.40 -2.72 -3.59
C LEU A 134 2.43 -1.54 -3.51
N GLY A 135 2.93 -0.36 -3.18
CA GLY A 135 2.14 0.86 -3.14
C GLY A 135 2.99 2.10 -3.23
N THR A 136 2.42 3.20 -3.72
CA THR A 136 3.14 4.42 -4.08
C THR A 136 2.99 5.62 -3.14
N PRO A 137 2.14 5.64 -2.09
CA PRO A 137 1.96 6.83 -1.25
C PRO A 137 3.24 7.34 -0.59
N ALA A 138 4.07 6.43 -0.06
CA ALA A 138 5.30 6.80 0.65
C ALA A 138 6.33 7.44 -0.28
N VAL A 139 6.57 6.85 -1.44
CA VAL A 139 7.51 7.39 -2.43
C VAL A 139 6.99 8.69 -3.05
N THR A 140 5.70 8.79 -3.33
CA THR A 140 5.07 10.04 -3.80
C THR A 140 5.24 11.17 -2.78
N SER A 141 5.09 10.88 -1.47
CA SER A 141 5.34 11.86 -0.41
C SER A 141 6.81 12.33 -0.35
N ARG A 142 7.74 11.53 -0.86
CA ARG A 142 9.17 11.85 -0.97
C ARG A 142 9.53 12.58 -2.26
N GLY A 143 8.55 12.87 -3.12
CA GLY A 143 8.75 13.61 -4.37
C GLY A 143 9.02 12.74 -5.60
N PHE A 144 8.92 11.42 -5.50
CA PHE A 144 9.06 10.54 -6.66
C PHE A 144 7.91 10.75 -7.66
N ASN A 145 8.23 10.69 -8.93
CA ASN A 145 7.30 10.88 -10.05
C ASN A 145 7.21 9.64 -10.94
N THR A 146 6.42 9.72 -12.00
CA THR A 146 6.19 8.59 -12.93
C THR A 146 7.45 8.11 -13.65
N GLY A 147 8.44 9.00 -13.88
CA GLY A 147 9.73 8.61 -14.45
C GLY A 147 10.56 7.75 -13.49
N ASP A 148 10.53 8.08 -12.20
CA ASP A 148 11.20 7.30 -11.16
C ASP A 148 10.55 5.92 -11.01
N MET A 149 9.23 5.81 -11.27
CA MET A 149 8.50 4.53 -11.20
C MET A 149 9.00 3.53 -12.24
N GLU A 150 9.50 3.98 -13.38
CA GLU A 150 10.06 3.10 -14.40
C GLU A 150 11.38 2.46 -13.92
N GLN A 151 12.23 3.25 -13.24
CA GLN A 151 13.47 2.74 -12.64
C GLN A 151 13.21 1.77 -11.50
N ILE A 152 12.22 2.09 -10.66
CA ILE A 152 11.78 1.20 -9.56
C ILE A 152 11.21 -0.10 -10.13
N ALA A 153 10.42 -0.03 -11.21
CA ALA A 153 9.89 -1.22 -11.88
C ALA A 153 11.01 -2.11 -12.43
N GLU A 154 12.05 -1.52 -12.98
CA GLU A 154 13.23 -2.23 -13.45
C GLU A 154 13.95 -2.94 -12.30
N ALA A 155 14.26 -2.24 -11.23
CA ALA A 155 14.92 -2.80 -10.06
C ALA A 155 14.10 -3.98 -9.46
N ILE A 156 12.80 -3.80 -9.27
CA ILE A 156 11.91 -4.84 -8.75
C ILE A 156 11.88 -6.06 -9.69
N ALA A 157 11.77 -5.84 -11.00
CA ALA A 157 11.73 -6.93 -11.98
C ALA A 157 13.04 -7.72 -12.03
N MET A 158 14.19 -7.04 -11.94
CA MET A 158 15.49 -7.69 -11.83
C MET A 158 15.58 -8.58 -10.59
N MET A 159 15.19 -8.04 -9.44
CA MET A 159 15.22 -8.79 -8.18
C MET A 159 14.31 -10.02 -8.20
N ILE A 160 13.11 -9.93 -8.79
CA ILE A 160 12.20 -11.07 -8.93
C ILE A 160 12.75 -12.14 -9.85
N LYS A 161 13.39 -11.75 -10.97
CA LYS A 161 13.85 -12.68 -12.00
C LYS A 161 15.21 -13.30 -11.72
N GLU A 162 16.15 -12.50 -11.21
CA GLU A 162 17.55 -12.87 -11.08
C GLU A 162 17.97 -13.12 -9.63
N GLY A 163 17.18 -12.63 -8.66
CA GLY A 163 17.44 -12.83 -7.25
C GLY A 163 18.60 -12.01 -6.71
N GLU A 164 19.28 -12.52 -5.67
CA GLU A 164 20.37 -11.87 -4.97
C GLU A 164 21.54 -11.40 -5.89
N PRO A 165 21.93 -12.13 -6.96
CA PRO A 165 22.96 -11.66 -7.89
C PRO A 165 22.67 -10.31 -8.55
N ALA A 166 21.41 -9.88 -8.60
CA ALA A 166 21.02 -8.57 -9.16
C ALA A 166 21.10 -7.41 -8.15
N ALA A 167 21.36 -7.67 -6.86
CA ALA A 167 21.23 -6.68 -5.80
C ALA A 167 22.11 -5.43 -6.02
N ASP A 168 23.34 -5.58 -6.48
CA ASP A 168 24.24 -4.43 -6.71
C ASP A 168 23.79 -3.54 -7.86
N ARG A 169 23.04 -4.09 -8.83
CA ARG A 169 22.48 -3.34 -9.96
C ARG A 169 21.11 -2.70 -9.62
N ALA A 170 20.43 -3.24 -8.63
CA ALA A 170 19.11 -2.78 -8.19
C ALA A 170 19.16 -1.69 -7.09
N ARG A 171 20.33 -1.43 -6.50
CA ARG A 171 20.61 -0.34 -5.55
C ARG A 171 20.90 0.96 -6.28
#